data_74fcf22cadad1ec9f33fa378e40fe542
#
_entry.id   74fcf22cadad1ec9f33fa378e40fe542
#
_cell.length_a   1.000
_cell.length_b   1.000
_cell.length_c   1.000
_cell.angle_alpha   90.00
_cell.angle_beta   90.00
_cell.angle_gamma   90.00
#
_symmetry.space_group_name_H-M   'P 1'
#
loop_
_entity.id
_entity.type
_entity.pdbx_description
1 polymer ?
#
loop_
_entity_poly.entity_id
_entity_poly.type
_entity_poly.pdbx_seq_one_letter_code
_entity_poly.pdbx_strand_id
1 'polypeptide(L)'
;MKTSEDLKQILERIDHRGYPAYKDTRGVYQFGTYILGIDHVQGDPFAAPSRLHIQVAGRAARIPGNLYDSKCKKMAVADYLLRNFAKQLERYSFQAHGSGKSGIIQVTRCGQEVLERTACEIEEKTGNIIVRFEVGFPARGRTIQAGELIKILYQYLPACVEKALYYKNMDQNAVKRAAELAVDQEYIREQLKKEGLIAFVADGSILPRESGVSQRPMKDAVPFVSPDSMKVTMKLPYKGVLTGMGIRKGITLVVGGGYHGKSTLLKALESGVYPHIAGDGR
;
A
#
# COMPACT_ATOMS: atom_id res chain seq x y z
N MET A 1 -15.43 -18.52 -17.91
CA MET A 1 -15.02 -17.14 -17.57
C MET A 1 -15.33 -16.27 -18.77
N LYS A 2 -15.96 -15.13 -18.55
CA LYS A 2 -16.31 -14.17 -19.63
C LYS A 2 -15.06 -13.43 -20.11
N THR A 3 -15.12 -12.88 -21.31
CA THR A 3 -14.04 -12.05 -21.88
C THR A 3 -14.26 -10.57 -21.58
N SER A 4 -13.25 -9.75 -21.80
CA SER A 4 -13.40 -8.28 -21.76
C SER A 4 -14.40 -7.78 -22.79
N GLU A 5 -14.50 -8.45 -23.95
CA GLU A 5 -15.47 -8.10 -24.99
C GLU A 5 -16.91 -8.36 -24.53
N ASP A 6 -17.16 -9.47 -23.82
CA ASP A 6 -18.49 -9.74 -23.23
C ASP A 6 -18.90 -8.62 -22.26
N LEU A 7 -17.96 -8.11 -21.44
CA LEU A 7 -18.24 -6.99 -20.53
C LEU A 7 -18.56 -5.71 -21.32
N LYS A 8 -17.82 -5.43 -22.38
CA LYS A 8 -18.05 -4.25 -23.22
C LYS A 8 -19.42 -4.28 -23.86
N GLN A 9 -19.83 -5.42 -24.40
CA GLN A 9 -21.18 -5.61 -24.97
C GLN A 9 -22.28 -5.42 -23.91
N ILE A 10 -22.06 -5.91 -22.66
CA ILE A 10 -22.99 -5.65 -21.56
C ILE A 10 -23.10 -4.15 -21.30
N LEU A 11 -21.98 -3.44 -21.20
CA LEU A 11 -21.95 -1.99 -20.95
C LEU A 11 -22.66 -1.21 -22.05
N GLU A 12 -22.38 -1.51 -23.32
CA GLU A 12 -23.02 -0.86 -24.46
C GLU A 12 -24.56 -1.10 -24.47
N ARG A 13 -24.99 -2.32 -24.12
CA ARG A 13 -26.40 -2.68 -24.03
C ARG A 13 -27.17 -1.94 -22.95
N ILE A 14 -26.51 -1.64 -21.81
CA ILE A 14 -27.13 -0.97 -20.65
C ILE A 14 -26.95 0.54 -20.66
N ASP A 15 -26.21 1.10 -21.62
CA ASP A 15 -26.02 2.54 -21.73
C ASP A 15 -27.34 3.30 -21.77
N HIS A 16 -27.37 4.44 -21.15
CA HIS A 16 -28.54 5.30 -20.97
C HIS A 16 -29.74 4.65 -20.22
N ARG A 17 -29.59 3.43 -19.68
CA ARG A 17 -30.58 2.82 -18.78
C ARG A 17 -30.50 3.39 -17.37
N GLY A 18 -31.46 3.03 -16.52
CA GLY A 18 -31.45 3.34 -15.10
C GLY A 18 -30.28 2.65 -14.38
N TYR A 19 -29.71 3.32 -13.40
CA TYR A 19 -28.50 2.90 -12.66
C TYR A 19 -28.48 1.43 -12.20
N PRO A 20 -29.61 0.84 -11.73
CA PRO A 20 -29.64 -0.57 -11.31
C PRO A 20 -29.20 -1.58 -12.36
N ALA A 21 -29.26 -1.22 -13.67
CA ALA A 21 -28.83 -2.12 -14.75
C ALA A 21 -27.31 -2.38 -14.73
N TYR A 22 -26.51 -1.57 -14.04
CA TYR A 22 -25.09 -1.88 -13.78
C TYR A 22 -24.87 -3.22 -13.06
N LYS A 23 -25.89 -3.76 -12.36
CA LYS A 23 -25.80 -5.09 -11.72
C LYS A 23 -25.51 -6.21 -12.73
N ASP A 24 -25.87 -6.03 -14.00
CA ASP A 24 -25.60 -6.99 -15.08
C ASP A 24 -24.09 -7.15 -15.33
N THR A 25 -23.27 -6.18 -14.94
CA THR A 25 -21.81 -6.22 -15.09
C THR A 25 -21.13 -7.08 -14.04
N ARG A 26 -21.82 -7.53 -12.98
CA ARG A 26 -21.22 -8.36 -11.95
C ARG A 26 -20.69 -9.67 -12.54
N GLY A 27 -19.42 -9.99 -12.23
CA GLY A 27 -18.79 -11.20 -12.74
C GLY A 27 -17.29 -11.12 -12.82
N VAL A 28 -16.69 -12.13 -13.48
CA VAL A 28 -15.23 -12.26 -13.64
C VAL A 28 -14.91 -12.31 -15.12
N TYR A 29 -13.96 -11.50 -15.53
CA TYR A 29 -13.65 -11.22 -16.93
C TYR A 29 -12.15 -11.33 -17.21
N GLN A 30 -11.77 -11.98 -18.32
CA GLN A 30 -10.39 -12.05 -18.78
C GLN A 30 -10.03 -10.78 -19.54
N PHE A 31 -9.02 -10.05 -19.05
CA PHE A 31 -8.44 -8.87 -19.68
C PHE A 31 -6.98 -9.14 -20.08
N GLY A 32 -6.79 -9.79 -21.24
CA GLY A 32 -5.45 -10.14 -21.70
C GLY A 32 -4.67 -10.94 -20.66
N THR A 33 -3.72 -10.30 -19.99
CA THR A 33 -2.79 -10.93 -19.04
C THR A 33 -3.25 -10.89 -17.58
N TYR A 34 -4.40 -10.29 -17.28
CA TYR A 34 -4.99 -10.26 -15.93
C TYR A 34 -6.49 -10.57 -15.97
N ILE A 35 -7.04 -10.86 -14.81
CA ILE A 35 -8.46 -11.08 -14.59
C ILE A 35 -9.01 -9.86 -13.85
N LEU A 36 -10.15 -9.34 -14.28
CA LEU A 36 -10.94 -8.33 -13.60
C LEU A 36 -12.19 -8.97 -13.01
N GLY A 37 -12.35 -8.88 -11.69
CA GLY A 37 -13.60 -9.23 -11.01
C GLY A 37 -14.39 -7.98 -10.62
N ILE A 38 -15.69 -7.98 -10.87
CA ILE A 38 -16.66 -7.02 -10.36
C ILE A 38 -17.47 -7.73 -9.29
N ASP A 39 -17.06 -7.56 -8.02
CA ASP A 39 -17.59 -8.33 -6.88
C ASP A 39 -18.89 -7.74 -6.36
N HIS A 40 -18.97 -6.42 -6.31
CA HIS A 40 -20.14 -5.68 -5.87
C HIS A 40 -20.34 -4.44 -6.71
N VAL A 41 -21.57 -4.23 -7.14
CA VAL A 41 -21.99 -3.04 -7.89
C VAL A 41 -22.82 -2.14 -6.99
N GLN A 42 -22.42 -0.87 -6.88
CA GLN A 42 -23.16 0.13 -6.11
C GLN A 42 -24.60 0.28 -6.64
N GLY A 43 -25.54 0.52 -5.73
CA GLY A 43 -26.97 0.61 -6.10
C GLY A 43 -27.41 1.97 -6.62
N ASP A 44 -26.62 3.02 -6.37
CA ASP A 44 -26.92 4.43 -6.71
C ASP A 44 -25.61 5.21 -6.83
N PRO A 45 -25.49 6.24 -7.68
CA PRO A 45 -24.25 7.02 -7.86
C PRO A 45 -23.72 7.68 -6.58
N PHE A 46 -24.55 7.89 -5.59
CA PHE A 46 -24.20 8.52 -4.31
C PHE A 46 -23.83 7.48 -3.21
N ALA A 47 -24.14 6.20 -3.44
CA ALA A 47 -23.80 5.10 -2.53
C ALA A 47 -22.28 4.84 -2.47
N ALA A 48 -21.84 3.92 -1.59
CA ALA A 48 -20.46 3.46 -1.58
C ALA A 48 -20.07 2.91 -2.96
N PRO A 49 -18.83 3.18 -3.45
CA PRO A 49 -18.40 2.74 -4.76
C PRO A 49 -18.47 1.22 -4.95
N SER A 50 -18.53 0.78 -6.20
CA SER A 50 -18.46 -0.62 -6.57
C SER A 50 -17.11 -1.23 -6.17
N ARG A 51 -17.11 -2.49 -5.73
CA ARG A 51 -15.89 -3.21 -5.32
C ARG A 51 -15.44 -4.14 -6.42
N LEU A 52 -14.19 -4.00 -6.80
CA LEU A 52 -13.55 -4.75 -7.86
C LEU A 52 -12.26 -5.38 -7.35
N HIS A 53 -11.80 -6.41 -8.05
CA HIS A 53 -10.45 -6.92 -7.88
C HIS A 53 -9.77 -7.20 -9.21
N ILE A 54 -8.45 -7.14 -9.19
CA ILE A 54 -7.57 -7.59 -10.27
C ILE A 54 -6.79 -8.78 -9.76
N GLN A 55 -6.68 -9.80 -10.59
CA GLN A 55 -5.78 -10.93 -10.36
C GLN A 55 -4.76 -11.01 -11.51
N VAL A 56 -3.48 -10.89 -11.17
CA VAL A 56 -2.35 -11.05 -12.09
C VAL A 56 -1.67 -12.36 -11.78
N ALA A 57 -1.55 -13.25 -12.77
CA ALA A 57 -0.82 -14.50 -12.59
C ALA A 57 0.66 -14.24 -12.31
N GLY A 58 1.29 -14.99 -11.39
CA GLY A 58 2.70 -14.82 -11.02
C GLY A 58 3.65 -14.91 -12.20
N ARG A 59 3.37 -15.81 -13.16
CA ARG A 59 4.09 -15.92 -14.43
C ARG A 59 4.05 -14.66 -15.30
N ALA A 60 3.03 -13.82 -15.13
CA ALA A 60 2.87 -12.55 -15.82
C ALA A 60 3.48 -11.39 -15.01
N ALA A 61 3.24 -11.34 -13.71
CA ALA A 61 3.80 -10.35 -12.80
C ALA A 61 5.33 -10.44 -12.72
N ARG A 62 5.89 -11.66 -12.71
CA ARG A 62 7.34 -11.98 -12.71
C ARG A 62 8.11 -11.34 -11.54
N ILE A 63 7.49 -11.22 -10.38
CA ILE A 63 8.23 -10.82 -9.17
C ILE A 63 9.15 -11.97 -8.78
N PRO A 64 10.46 -11.75 -8.55
CA PRO A 64 11.38 -12.79 -8.10
C PRO A 64 10.94 -13.42 -6.78
N GLY A 65 10.91 -14.75 -6.69
CA GLY A 65 10.41 -15.49 -5.54
C GLY A 65 11.13 -15.15 -4.23
N ASN A 66 12.43 -14.87 -4.30
CA ASN A 66 13.24 -14.48 -3.15
C ASN A 66 12.85 -13.10 -2.54
N LEU A 67 11.98 -12.33 -3.19
CA LEU A 67 11.45 -11.07 -2.66
C LEU A 67 10.18 -11.24 -1.82
N TYR A 68 9.57 -12.45 -1.81
CA TYR A 68 8.38 -12.77 -1.01
C TYR A 68 8.43 -14.17 -0.37
N ASP A 69 9.63 -14.74 -0.20
CA ASP A 69 9.90 -16.06 0.36
C ASP A 69 9.75 -16.15 1.89
N SER A 70 9.49 -15.05 2.56
CA SER A 70 9.17 -14.99 3.99
C SER A 70 7.96 -14.10 4.25
N LYS A 71 7.33 -14.25 5.43
CA LYS A 71 6.15 -13.47 5.78
C LYS A 71 6.41 -11.96 5.76
N CYS A 72 7.53 -11.50 6.33
CA CYS A 72 7.88 -10.09 6.38
C CYS A 72 8.13 -9.52 4.97
N LYS A 73 8.88 -10.22 4.11
CA LYS A 73 9.11 -9.81 2.74
C LYS A 73 7.81 -9.78 1.93
N LYS A 74 6.99 -10.83 2.01
CA LYS A 74 5.70 -10.90 1.33
C LYS A 74 4.80 -9.72 1.69
N MET A 75 4.70 -9.41 2.99
CA MET A 75 3.93 -8.27 3.48
C MET A 75 4.48 -6.94 2.94
N ALA A 76 5.80 -6.74 2.96
CA ALA A 76 6.42 -5.51 2.48
C ALA A 76 6.28 -5.32 0.98
N VAL A 77 6.42 -6.39 0.19
CA VAL A 77 6.24 -6.33 -1.26
C VAL A 77 4.76 -6.09 -1.61
N ALA A 78 3.81 -6.75 -0.93
CA ALA A 78 2.39 -6.52 -1.13
C ALA A 78 2.00 -5.06 -0.79
N ASP A 79 2.52 -4.51 0.31
CA ASP A 79 2.32 -3.11 0.69
C ASP A 79 2.92 -2.14 -0.35
N TYR A 80 4.12 -2.45 -0.87
CA TYR A 80 4.73 -1.68 -1.95
C TYR A 80 3.87 -1.67 -3.22
N LEU A 81 3.38 -2.84 -3.65
CA LEU A 81 2.50 -2.97 -4.82
C LEU A 81 1.23 -2.16 -4.64
N LEU A 82 0.60 -2.23 -3.47
CA LEU A 82 -0.61 -1.49 -3.14
C LEU A 82 -0.39 0.03 -3.25
N ARG A 83 0.72 0.54 -2.69
CA ARG A 83 1.07 1.96 -2.77
C ARG A 83 1.36 2.40 -4.19
N ASN A 84 2.07 1.58 -4.95
CA ASN A 84 2.36 1.87 -6.35
C ASN A 84 1.07 1.89 -7.18
N PHE A 85 0.17 0.94 -6.96
CA PHE A 85 -1.13 0.88 -7.62
C PHE A 85 -2.00 2.10 -7.24
N ALA A 86 -2.06 2.47 -5.96
CA ALA A 86 -2.75 3.67 -5.49
C ALA A 86 -2.25 4.93 -6.22
N LYS A 87 -0.92 5.10 -6.31
CA LYS A 87 -0.29 6.23 -7.02
C LYS A 87 -0.65 6.28 -8.52
N GLN A 88 -0.82 5.12 -9.16
CA GLN A 88 -1.27 5.09 -10.56
C GLN A 88 -2.75 5.44 -10.67
N LEU A 89 -3.61 4.92 -9.78
CA LEU A 89 -5.05 5.20 -9.78
C LEU A 89 -5.34 6.69 -9.53
N GLU A 90 -4.61 7.34 -8.64
CA GLU A 90 -4.77 8.78 -8.35
C GLU A 90 -4.66 9.65 -9.60
N ARG A 91 -3.88 9.24 -10.60
CA ARG A 91 -3.71 9.97 -11.86
C ARG A 91 -4.99 10.01 -12.70
N TYR A 92 -5.87 9.05 -12.52
CA TYR A 92 -7.08 8.86 -13.33
C TYR A 92 -8.37 9.05 -12.52
N SER A 93 -8.27 9.16 -11.20
CA SER A 93 -9.43 9.39 -10.36
C SER A 93 -10.11 10.70 -10.72
N PHE A 94 -11.43 10.66 -10.90
CA PHE A 94 -12.27 11.77 -11.36
C PHE A 94 -12.02 12.27 -12.80
N GLN A 95 -11.22 11.59 -13.62
CA GLN A 95 -11.14 11.92 -15.05
C GLN A 95 -12.38 11.47 -15.83
N ALA A 96 -13.05 10.42 -15.39
CA ALA A 96 -14.37 10.06 -15.88
C ALA A 96 -15.43 10.88 -15.15
N HIS A 97 -16.31 11.51 -15.91
CA HIS A 97 -17.28 12.46 -15.39
C HIS A 97 -18.61 11.81 -15.01
N GLY A 98 -19.32 12.43 -14.06
CA GLY A 98 -20.67 12.01 -13.69
C GLY A 98 -21.13 12.57 -12.36
N SER A 99 -22.32 12.14 -11.92
CA SER A 99 -22.96 12.56 -10.68
C SER A 99 -22.44 11.77 -9.48
N GLY A 100 -22.47 12.36 -8.31
CA GLY A 100 -22.13 11.71 -7.04
C GLY A 100 -20.68 11.24 -6.99
N LYS A 101 -20.47 9.94 -6.77
CA LYS A 101 -19.14 9.32 -6.71
C LYS A 101 -18.63 8.80 -8.05
N SER A 102 -19.25 9.18 -9.15
CA SER A 102 -18.83 8.80 -10.51
C SER A 102 -17.36 9.14 -10.75
N GLY A 103 -16.62 8.24 -11.37
CA GLY A 103 -15.22 8.45 -11.71
C GLY A 103 -14.23 8.33 -10.56
N ILE A 104 -14.65 8.11 -9.32
CA ILE A 104 -13.75 7.73 -8.23
C ILE A 104 -13.09 6.40 -8.60
N ILE A 105 -11.77 6.35 -8.50
CA ILE A 105 -10.99 5.11 -8.56
C ILE A 105 -10.04 5.16 -7.38
N GLN A 106 -10.22 4.26 -6.42
CA GLN A 106 -9.45 4.32 -5.18
C GLN A 106 -9.16 2.94 -4.60
N VAL A 107 -8.15 2.88 -3.75
CA VAL A 107 -7.78 1.73 -2.95
C VAL A 107 -7.54 2.19 -1.51
N THR A 108 -7.46 1.26 -0.57
CA THR A 108 -7.13 1.56 0.83
C THR A 108 -5.92 2.49 0.95
N ARG A 109 -6.08 3.60 1.64
CA ARG A 109 -4.98 4.52 1.94
C ARG A 109 -4.03 3.89 2.94
N CYS A 110 -2.75 3.94 2.64
CA CYS A 110 -1.68 3.45 3.51
C CYS A 110 -1.03 4.61 4.27
N GLY A 111 -0.82 4.44 5.58
CA GLY A 111 0.04 5.29 6.40
C GLY A 111 1.53 5.02 6.13
N GLN A 112 2.42 5.30 7.09
CA GLN A 112 3.84 4.99 6.97
C GLN A 112 4.16 3.53 7.36
N GLU A 113 3.24 2.89 8.07
CA GLU A 113 3.34 1.51 8.53
C GLU A 113 3.13 0.52 7.38
N VAL A 114 3.93 -0.53 7.36
CA VAL A 114 3.76 -1.70 6.50
C VAL A 114 2.89 -2.71 7.25
N LEU A 115 1.70 -2.96 6.74
CA LEU A 115 0.71 -3.86 7.35
C LEU A 115 0.26 -4.93 6.37
N GLU A 116 -0.09 -6.09 6.90
CA GLU A 116 -0.80 -7.09 6.12
C GLU A 116 -2.22 -6.60 5.83
N ARG A 117 -2.55 -6.46 4.53
CA ARG A 117 -3.84 -5.94 4.09
C ARG A 117 -4.45 -6.85 3.03
N THR A 118 -5.73 -7.13 3.18
CA THR A 118 -6.50 -7.85 2.14
C THR A 118 -6.65 -7.05 0.85
N ALA A 119 -6.33 -5.75 0.86
CA ALA A 119 -6.36 -4.91 -0.34
C ALA A 119 -5.29 -5.31 -1.38
N CYS A 120 -4.16 -5.91 -0.95
CA CYS A 120 -3.17 -6.50 -1.87
C CYS A 120 -2.57 -7.74 -1.23
N GLU A 121 -2.63 -8.86 -1.94
CA GLU A 121 -2.14 -10.16 -1.49
C GLU A 121 -1.24 -10.77 -2.57
N ILE A 122 -0.18 -11.45 -2.14
CA ILE A 122 0.67 -12.28 -2.99
C ILE A 122 0.51 -13.72 -2.54
N GLU A 123 0.12 -14.60 -3.44
CA GLU A 123 0.04 -16.03 -3.16
C GLU A 123 1.45 -16.64 -3.16
N GLU A 124 1.84 -17.22 -2.05
CA GLU A 124 3.21 -17.68 -1.81
C GLU A 124 3.70 -18.73 -2.82
N LYS A 125 2.83 -19.69 -3.17
CA LYS A 125 3.19 -20.80 -4.06
C LYS A 125 3.25 -20.42 -5.52
N THR A 126 2.38 -19.55 -5.98
CA THR A 126 2.21 -19.23 -7.40
C THR A 126 2.74 -17.86 -7.78
N GLY A 127 2.93 -16.97 -6.78
CA GLY A 127 3.24 -15.56 -7.00
C GLY A 127 2.09 -14.76 -7.60
N ASN A 128 0.87 -15.31 -7.63
CA ASN A 128 -0.31 -14.58 -8.09
C ASN A 128 -0.54 -13.37 -7.18
N ILE A 129 -0.88 -12.25 -7.81
CA ILE A 129 -1.18 -10.99 -7.11
C ILE A 129 -2.67 -10.73 -7.21
N ILE A 130 -3.31 -10.44 -6.08
CA ILE A 130 -4.70 -10.01 -6.02
C ILE A 130 -4.71 -8.60 -5.43
N VAL A 131 -5.31 -7.63 -6.16
CA VAL A 131 -5.50 -6.26 -5.67
C VAL A 131 -6.97 -5.92 -5.69
N ARG A 132 -7.51 -5.47 -4.55
CA ARG A 132 -8.91 -5.05 -4.39
C ARG A 132 -8.99 -3.54 -4.31
N PHE A 133 -9.92 -2.96 -5.05
CA PHE A 133 -10.08 -1.53 -5.19
C PHE A 133 -11.55 -1.16 -5.42
N GLU A 134 -11.83 0.12 -5.42
CA GLU A 134 -13.17 0.66 -5.58
C GLU A 134 -13.27 1.56 -6.82
N VAL A 135 -14.40 1.48 -7.50
CA VAL A 135 -14.73 2.33 -8.65
C VAL A 135 -16.15 2.88 -8.50
N GLY A 136 -16.28 4.19 -8.57
CA GLY A 136 -17.56 4.85 -8.68
C GLY A 136 -18.06 4.77 -10.12
N PHE A 137 -19.08 3.95 -10.36
CA PHE A 137 -19.61 3.74 -11.70
C PHE A 137 -20.32 5.00 -12.21
N PRO A 138 -19.93 5.50 -13.41
CA PRO A 138 -20.38 6.79 -13.90
C PRO A 138 -21.86 6.85 -14.25
N ALA A 139 -22.52 7.96 -13.87
CA ALA A 139 -23.90 8.24 -14.23
C ALA A 139 -24.14 9.74 -14.39
N ARG A 140 -25.12 10.12 -15.20
CA ARG A 140 -25.69 11.46 -15.23
C ARG A 140 -27.05 11.45 -14.52
N GLY A 141 -27.12 12.06 -13.33
CA GLY A 141 -28.22 11.78 -12.41
C GLY A 141 -28.21 10.30 -12.02
N ARG A 142 -29.25 9.56 -12.40
CA ARG A 142 -29.34 8.10 -12.23
C ARG A 142 -29.32 7.33 -13.55
N THR A 143 -28.90 7.97 -14.63
CA THR A 143 -28.79 7.36 -15.96
C THR A 143 -27.36 6.94 -16.21
N ILE A 144 -27.17 5.70 -16.60
CA ILE A 144 -25.84 5.09 -16.88
C ILE A 144 -25.08 5.87 -17.95
N GLN A 145 -23.80 6.06 -17.72
CA GLN A 145 -22.81 6.61 -18.66
C GLN A 145 -21.77 5.51 -18.95
N ALA A 146 -22.15 4.53 -19.78
CA ALA A 146 -21.29 3.36 -20.04
C ALA A 146 -19.98 3.74 -20.72
N GLY A 147 -19.97 4.75 -21.59
CA GLY A 147 -18.75 5.25 -22.24
C GLY A 147 -17.70 5.71 -21.24
N GLU A 148 -18.11 6.36 -20.14
CA GLU A 148 -17.17 6.78 -19.07
C GLU A 148 -16.62 5.59 -18.27
N LEU A 149 -17.45 4.55 -18.01
CA LEU A 149 -16.98 3.33 -17.37
C LEU A 149 -16.04 2.53 -18.28
N ILE A 150 -16.31 2.49 -19.58
CA ILE A 150 -15.43 1.89 -20.57
C ILE A 150 -14.05 2.56 -20.56
N LYS A 151 -13.95 3.90 -20.49
CA LYS A 151 -12.67 4.58 -20.33
C LYS A 151 -11.92 4.10 -19.08
N ILE A 152 -12.62 4.00 -17.95
CA ILE A 152 -12.02 3.51 -16.70
C ILE A 152 -11.46 2.09 -16.87
N LEU A 153 -12.29 1.15 -17.34
CA LEU A 153 -11.96 -0.28 -17.35
C LEU A 153 -11.01 -0.68 -18.49
N TYR A 154 -11.05 0.02 -19.64
CA TYR A 154 -10.31 -0.37 -20.85
C TYR A 154 -9.14 0.56 -21.21
N GLN A 155 -9.04 1.75 -20.59
CA GLN A 155 -7.92 2.67 -20.82
C GLN A 155 -7.13 2.93 -19.56
N TYR A 156 -7.78 3.39 -18.49
CA TYR A 156 -7.07 3.81 -17.27
C TYR A 156 -6.57 2.62 -16.46
N LEU A 157 -7.43 1.64 -16.22
CA LEU A 157 -7.11 0.48 -15.40
C LEU A 157 -5.99 -0.38 -16.00
N PRO A 158 -5.98 -0.73 -17.30
CA PRO A 158 -4.85 -1.46 -17.91
C PRO A 158 -3.53 -0.72 -17.75
N ALA A 159 -3.50 0.60 -17.93
CA ALA A 159 -2.30 1.41 -17.75
C ALA A 159 -1.80 1.38 -16.28
N CYS A 160 -2.71 1.38 -15.31
CA CYS A 160 -2.36 1.25 -13.90
C CYS A 160 -1.80 -0.15 -13.58
N VAL A 161 -2.45 -1.21 -14.08
CA VAL A 161 -2.00 -2.59 -13.91
C VAL A 161 -0.61 -2.78 -14.48
N GLU A 162 -0.39 -2.32 -15.72
CA GLU A 162 0.88 -2.47 -16.40
C GLU A 162 2.04 -1.80 -15.64
N LYS A 163 1.83 -0.61 -15.12
CA LYS A 163 2.86 0.15 -14.39
C LYS A 163 3.06 -0.31 -12.95
N ALA A 164 2.01 -0.82 -12.31
CA ALA A 164 2.04 -1.10 -10.88
C ALA A 164 2.24 -2.56 -10.50
N LEU A 165 1.82 -3.51 -11.35
CA LEU A 165 1.76 -4.93 -11.00
C LEU A 165 2.67 -5.84 -11.82
N TYR A 166 3.36 -5.32 -12.85
CA TYR A 166 4.38 -6.08 -13.58
C TYR A 166 5.78 -5.65 -13.18
N TYR A 167 6.59 -6.57 -12.68
CA TYR A 167 7.92 -6.31 -12.13
C TYR A 167 8.84 -5.56 -13.09
N LYS A 168 8.78 -5.88 -14.38
CA LYS A 168 9.60 -5.22 -15.43
C LYS A 168 9.34 -3.70 -15.55
N ASN A 169 8.18 -3.24 -15.14
CA ASN A 169 7.74 -1.84 -15.28
C ASN A 169 7.82 -1.05 -13.97
N MET A 170 8.27 -1.69 -12.87
CA MET A 170 8.45 -1.07 -11.56
C MET A 170 9.88 -0.60 -11.33
N ASP A 171 10.09 0.22 -10.33
CA ASP A 171 11.41 0.41 -9.74
C ASP A 171 11.79 -0.87 -8.97
N GLN A 172 12.52 -1.75 -9.64
CA GLN A 172 12.95 -3.05 -9.11
C GLN A 172 13.83 -2.90 -7.86
N ASN A 173 14.65 -1.84 -7.82
CA ASN A 173 15.48 -1.53 -6.67
C ASN A 173 14.64 -1.11 -5.47
N ALA A 174 13.53 -0.38 -5.68
CA ALA A 174 12.64 -0.02 -4.59
C ALA A 174 11.87 -1.23 -4.03
N VAL A 175 11.43 -2.17 -4.90
CA VAL A 175 10.83 -3.44 -4.45
C VAL A 175 11.82 -4.23 -3.61
N LYS A 176 13.07 -4.37 -4.08
CA LYS A 176 14.14 -5.06 -3.36
C LYS A 176 14.41 -4.41 -2.01
N ARG A 177 14.59 -3.08 -1.98
CA ARG A 177 14.81 -2.32 -0.73
C ARG A 177 13.65 -2.51 0.26
N ALA A 178 12.39 -2.57 -0.20
CA ALA A 178 11.25 -2.81 0.69
C ALA A 178 11.33 -4.19 1.35
N ALA A 179 11.67 -5.23 0.60
CA ALA A 179 11.84 -6.59 1.12
C ALA A 179 13.03 -6.69 2.09
N GLU A 180 14.19 -6.11 1.74
CA GLU A 180 15.40 -6.10 2.57
C GLU A 180 15.19 -5.34 3.89
N LEU A 181 14.55 -4.17 3.83
CA LEU A 181 14.23 -3.36 5.01
C LEU A 181 13.30 -4.11 5.97
N ALA A 182 12.32 -4.85 5.46
CA ALA A 182 11.43 -5.64 6.29
C ALA A 182 12.17 -6.73 7.08
N VAL A 183 13.17 -7.38 6.45
CA VAL A 183 14.01 -8.37 7.13
C VAL A 183 14.90 -7.71 8.20
N ASP A 184 15.51 -6.58 7.90
CA ASP A 184 16.33 -5.84 8.86
C ASP A 184 15.50 -5.39 10.07
N GLN A 185 14.28 -4.90 9.86
CA GLN A 185 13.35 -4.49 10.92
C GLN A 185 12.87 -5.69 11.78
N GLU A 186 12.59 -6.83 11.16
CA GLU A 186 12.24 -8.06 11.88
C GLU A 186 13.43 -8.54 12.72
N TYR A 187 14.62 -8.57 12.13
CA TYR A 187 15.85 -8.93 12.82
C TYR A 187 16.11 -8.06 14.06
N ILE A 188 15.96 -6.73 13.95
CA ILE A 188 16.10 -5.81 15.10
C ILE A 188 15.14 -6.22 16.21
N ARG A 189 13.86 -6.47 15.92
CA ARG A 189 12.88 -6.87 16.94
C ARG A 189 13.22 -8.19 17.62
N GLU A 190 13.82 -9.13 16.90
CA GLU A 190 14.32 -10.37 17.49
C GLU A 190 15.53 -10.12 18.40
N GLN A 191 16.47 -9.25 17.99
CA GLN A 191 17.63 -8.90 18.81
C GLN A 191 17.24 -8.17 20.09
N LEU A 192 16.20 -7.29 20.07
CA LEU A 192 15.71 -6.66 21.29
C LEU A 192 15.42 -7.67 22.40
N LYS A 193 14.78 -8.78 22.07
CA LYS A 193 14.47 -9.85 23.05
C LYS A 193 15.73 -10.50 23.60
N LYS A 194 16.72 -10.78 22.74
CA LYS A 194 17.98 -11.45 23.12
C LYS A 194 18.86 -10.57 24.00
N GLU A 195 18.89 -9.27 23.72
CA GLU A 195 19.72 -8.31 24.44
C GLU A 195 19.04 -7.66 25.66
N GLY A 196 17.82 -8.09 26.01
CA GLY A 196 17.07 -7.54 27.13
C GLY A 196 16.64 -6.10 26.94
N LEU A 197 16.47 -5.70 25.68
CA LEU A 197 15.98 -4.38 25.30
C LEU A 197 14.46 -4.39 25.08
N ILE A 198 13.83 -3.24 25.29
CA ILE A 198 12.41 -3.02 24.97
C ILE A 198 12.24 -2.16 23.71
N ALA A 199 13.25 -1.36 23.38
CA ALA A 199 13.23 -0.51 22.20
C ALA A 199 14.66 -0.21 21.72
N PHE A 200 14.77 0.16 20.43
CA PHE A 200 15.97 0.63 19.79
C PHE A 200 15.63 1.81 18.89
N VAL A 201 16.35 2.90 19.00
CA VAL A 201 16.22 4.09 18.14
C VAL A 201 17.52 4.28 17.41
N ALA A 202 17.50 4.10 16.08
CA ALA A 202 18.70 4.19 15.26
C ALA A 202 19.25 5.62 15.19
N ASP A 203 20.57 5.74 15.21
CA ASP A 203 21.23 7.02 14.91
C ASP A 203 20.90 7.49 13.50
N GLY A 204 20.69 8.80 13.34
CA GLY A 204 20.26 9.39 12.09
C GLY A 204 18.74 9.36 11.85
N SER A 205 17.95 8.78 12.76
CA SER A 205 16.49 8.76 12.64
C SER A 205 15.89 10.16 12.71
N ILE A 206 14.89 10.43 11.87
CA ILE A 206 14.07 11.65 11.90
C ILE A 206 12.78 11.35 12.65
N LEU A 207 12.80 11.59 13.96
CA LEU A 207 11.66 11.26 14.83
C LEU A 207 10.47 12.23 14.67
N PRO A 208 10.69 13.56 14.51
CA PRO A 208 9.60 14.52 14.35
C PRO A 208 8.83 14.31 13.04
N ARG A 209 7.54 14.64 13.08
CA ARG A 209 6.66 14.62 11.92
C ARG A 209 6.35 16.04 11.44
N GLU A 210 6.00 16.15 10.16
CA GLU A 210 5.73 17.41 9.46
C GLU A 210 4.67 18.26 10.19
N SER A 211 3.64 17.61 10.75
CA SER A 211 2.58 18.25 11.54
C SER A 211 1.90 17.24 12.47
N GLY A 212 0.97 17.72 13.31
CA GLY A 212 0.19 16.85 14.20
C GLY A 212 -0.73 15.85 13.49
N VAL A 213 -1.05 16.08 12.22
CA VAL A 213 -1.91 15.22 11.37
C VAL A 213 -1.16 14.50 10.27
N SER A 214 0.13 14.84 10.04
CA SER A 214 0.98 14.19 9.04
C SER A 214 1.86 13.14 9.70
N GLN A 215 1.95 11.97 9.07
CA GLN A 215 2.91 10.91 9.47
C GLN A 215 4.25 11.02 8.71
N ARG A 216 4.40 11.99 7.82
CA ARG A 216 5.64 12.17 7.07
C ARG A 216 6.75 12.73 7.97
N PRO A 217 8.02 12.36 7.75
CA PRO A 217 9.14 12.94 8.49
C PRO A 217 9.21 14.45 8.26
N MET A 218 9.52 15.19 9.34
CA MET A 218 9.75 16.63 9.25
C MET A 218 11.00 16.89 8.41
N LYS A 219 10.89 17.80 7.45
CA LYS A 219 12.04 18.30 6.68
C LYS A 219 12.92 19.13 7.61
N ASP A 220 14.21 19.09 7.38
CA ASP A 220 15.22 19.87 8.13
C ASP A 220 15.22 19.64 9.66
N ALA A 221 14.69 18.51 10.11
CA ALA A 221 14.76 18.13 11.50
C ALA A 221 16.17 17.65 11.88
N VAL A 222 16.56 17.90 13.13
CA VAL A 222 17.81 17.37 13.67
C VAL A 222 17.73 15.85 13.78
N PRO A 223 18.65 15.10 13.14
CA PRO A 223 18.69 13.65 13.25
C PRO A 223 18.95 13.22 14.69
N PHE A 224 18.36 12.10 15.07
CA PHE A 224 18.58 11.51 16.38
C PHE A 224 20.01 11.02 16.53
N VAL A 225 20.61 11.28 17.69
CA VAL A 225 21.94 10.79 18.10
C VAL A 225 21.82 10.12 19.46
N SER A 226 22.29 8.88 19.57
CA SER A 226 22.23 8.13 20.81
C SER A 226 23.23 8.65 21.85
N PRO A 227 22.85 8.77 23.16
CA PRO A 227 23.81 9.00 24.25
C PRO A 227 24.78 7.83 24.32
N ASP A 228 26.07 8.12 24.59
CA ASP A 228 27.11 7.09 24.63
C ASP A 228 26.83 5.97 25.66
N SER A 229 26.22 6.33 26.80
CA SER A 229 25.84 5.38 27.85
C SER A 229 24.71 4.41 27.46
N MET A 230 23.98 4.70 26.41
CA MET A 230 22.85 3.87 25.90
C MET A 230 23.10 3.33 24.47
N LYS A 231 24.29 3.59 23.94
CA LYS A 231 24.64 3.20 22.58
C LYS A 231 24.74 1.68 22.44
N VAL A 232 24.05 1.14 21.45
CA VAL A 232 24.05 -0.26 21.06
C VAL A 232 24.36 -0.35 19.58
N THR A 233 25.14 -1.37 19.18
CA THR A 233 25.49 -1.63 17.78
C THR A 233 24.94 -2.99 17.37
N MET A 234 24.22 -3.04 16.26
CA MET A 234 23.68 -4.26 15.67
C MET A 234 24.22 -4.46 14.26
N LYS A 235 24.50 -5.72 13.88
CA LYS A 235 24.87 -6.08 12.51
C LYS A 235 23.65 -6.66 11.82
N LEU A 236 23.05 -5.87 10.94
CA LEU A 236 21.81 -6.24 10.22
C LEU A 236 22.13 -7.11 9.00
N PRO A 237 21.18 -7.94 8.56
CA PRO A 237 21.34 -8.81 7.39
C PRO A 237 21.65 -8.07 6.08
N TYR A 238 21.04 -6.92 5.84
CA TYR A 238 21.19 -6.17 4.59
C TYR A 238 21.84 -4.81 4.76
N LYS A 239 21.42 -4.01 5.72
CA LYS A 239 21.98 -2.66 5.93
C LYS A 239 23.42 -2.69 6.49
N GLY A 240 23.85 -3.81 7.07
CA GLY A 240 25.15 -3.90 7.72
C GLY A 240 25.13 -3.35 9.14
N VAL A 241 26.19 -2.62 9.55
CA VAL A 241 26.31 -2.10 10.91
C VAL A 241 25.36 -0.92 11.13
N LEU A 242 24.56 -0.98 12.19
CA LEU A 242 23.66 0.08 12.63
C LEU A 242 23.88 0.36 14.10
N THR A 243 24.13 1.63 14.46
CA THR A 243 24.20 2.11 15.84
C THR A 243 22.92 2.83 16.23
N GLY A 244 22.64 2.89 17.53
CA GLY A 244 21.47 3.57 18.05
C GLY A 244 21.35 3.45 19.56
N MET A 245 20.32 4.07 20.11
CA MET A 245 19.99 4.02 21.53
C MET A 245 19.17 2.76 21.84
N GLY A 246 19.70 1.89 22.69
CA GLY A 246 18.97 0.75 23.27
C GLY A 246 18.32 1.12 24.60
N ILE A 247 17.02 0.91 24.72
CA ILE A 247 16.28 1.09 25.99
C ILE A 247 16.11 -0.28 26.63
N ARG A 248 16.67 -0.45 27.84
CA ARG A 248 16.66 -1.72 28.59
C ARG A 248 15.29 -1.97 29.25
N LYS A 249 15.01 -3.23 29.54
CA LYS A 249 13.88 -3.62 30.40
C LYS A 249 14.01 -2.98 31.78
N GLY A 250 12.89 -2.56 32.36
CA GLY A 250 12.81 -1.91 33.67
C GLY A 250 12.10 -0.57 33.60
N ILE A 251 12.37 0.30 34.55
CA ILE A 251 11.78 1.64 34.62
C ILE A 251 12.75 2.62 33.99
N THR A 252 12.31 3.28 32.90
CA THR A 252 13.07 4.34 32.23
C THR A 252 12.32 5.65 32.36
N LEU A 253 12.96 6.65 32.97
CA LEU A 253 12.40 7.97 33.15
C LEU A 253 12.84 8.90 32.01
N VAL A 254 11.89 9.44 31.27
CA VAL A 254 12.13 10.44 30.22
C VAL A 254 11.74 11.81 30.73
N VAL A 255 12.74 12.62 31.05
CA VAL A 255 12.56 13.96 31.66
C VAL A 255 13.01 15.07 30.69
N GLY A 256 12.55 16.28 30.93
CA GLY A 256 12.93 17.47 30.16
C GLY A 256 11.81 18.53 30.17
N GLY A 257 12.14 19.74 29.77
CA GLY A 257 11.23 20.87 29.63
C GLY A 257 10.18 20.71 28.51
N GLY A 258 9.32 21.72 28.36
CA GLY A 258 8.42 21.81 27.22
C GLY A 258 9.22 21.84 25.89
N TYR A 259 8.66 21.24 24.83
CA TYR A 259 9.23 21.21 23.48
C TYR A 259 10.59 20.48 23.31
N HIS A 260 11.10 19.75 24.33
CA HIS A 260 12.33 19.00 24.27
C HIS A 260 12.19 17.59 23.65
N GLY A 261 11.16 17.34 22.85
CA GLY A 261 11.04 16.12 22.06
C GLY A 261 10.56 14.86 22.80
N LYS A 262 10.19 14.93 24.10
CA LYS A 262 9.73 13.77 24.88
C LYS A 262 8.55 13.04 24.22
N SER A 263 7.51 13.76 23.85
CA SER A 263 6.34 13.19 23.16
C SER A 263 6.67 12.67 21.77
N THR A 264 7.64 13.27 21.08
CA THR A 264 8.15 12.83 19.77
C THR A 264 8.84 11.47 19.91
N LEU A 265 9.70 11.30 20.92
CA LEU A 265 10.35 10.03 21.20
C LEU A 265 9.32 8.95 21.57
N LEU A 266 8.37 9.26 22.48
CA LEU A 266 7.34 8.30 22.88
C LEU A 266 6.46 7.85 21.70
N LYS A 267 6.05 8.77 20.83
CA LYS A 267 5.28 8.43 19.60
C LYS A 267 6.12 7.59 18.63
N ALA A 268 7.42 7.83 18.53
CA ALA A 268 8.29 7.00 17.70
C ALA A 268 8.40 5.57 18.25
N LEU A 269 8.55 5.41 19.57
CA LEU A 269 8.56 4.11 20.23
C LEU A 269 7.24 3.37 20.07
N GLU A 270 6.11 4.06 20.26
CA GLU A 270 4.75 3.52 20.04
C GLU A 270 4.58 3.00 18.62
N SER A 271 4.96 3.78 17.61
CA SER A 271 4.86 3.39 16.20
C SER A 271 5.86 2.29 15.81
N GLY A 272 6.98 2.17 16.51
CA GLY A 272 8.06 1.20 16.25
C GLY A 272 7.66 -0.27 16.38
N VAL A 273 6.45 -0.59 16.91
CA VAL A 273 5.91 -1.95 16.97
C VAL A 273 5.56 -2.48 15.57
N TYR A 274 5.33 -1.58 14.60
CA TYR A 274 5.06 -1.94 13.21
C TYR A 274 6.32 -1.77 12.33
N PRO A 275 6.47 -2.57 11.27
CA PRO A 275 7.43 -2.22 10.20
C PRO A 275 7.00 -0.95 9.48
N HIS A 276 7.97 -0.20 9.00
CA HIS A 276 7.77 1.07 8.31
C HIS A 276 8.37 1.03 6.91
N ILE A 277 7.84 1.86 6.01
CA ILE A 277 8.34 1.98 4.64
C ILE A 277 9.72 2.62 4.59
N ALA A 278 10.46 2.39 3.50
CA ALA A 278 11.67 3.12 3.21
C ALA A 278 11.39 4.63 3.10
N GLY A 279 12.22 5.44 3.77
CA GLY A 279 12.07 6.90 3.79
C GLY A 279 11.14 7.43 4.87
N ASP A 280 10.57 6.58 5.73
CA ASP A 280 9.81 7.05 6.91
C ASP A 280 10.68 7.84 7.90
N GLY A 281 11.97 7.57 7.94
CA GLY A 281 12.93 8.25 8.80
C GLY A 281 13.03 7.70 10.22
N ARG A 282 12.19 6.77 10.61
CA ARG A 282 12.20 6.12 11.94
C ARG A 282 12.84 4.75 11.91
#